data_c5da4c4b841cf0ba4a4b816c5f7653ed
#
_entry.id   c5da4c4b841cf0ba4a4b816c5f7653ed
#
_cell.length_a   1.000
_cell.length_b   1.000
_cell.length_c   1.000
_cell.angle_alpha   90.00
_cell.angle_beta   90.00
_cell.angle_gamma   90.00
#
_symmetry.space_group_name_H-M   'P 1'
#
loop_
_entity.id
_entity.type
_entity.pdbx_description
1 polymer ?
#
loop_
_entity_poly.entity_id
_entity_poly.type
_entity_poly.pdbx_seq_one_letter_code
_entity_poly.pdbx_strand_id
1 'polypeptide(L)'
;IESVYFGVNVRSAIPTAHARGAALVAVSLCGVEVGEYTPMQIKQSVVGTGAADKGQVTYMVRNLLHLDHDPKPDHAADALACAICHAHLRHTDAVTRGEFVQKRGNGYS
;
A
#
# COMPACT_ATOMS: atom_id res chain seq x y z
N ILE A 1 -3.18 1.88 -1.58
CA ILE A 1 -4.01 2.11 -0.38
C ILE A 1 -4.23 0.79 0.36
N GLU A 2 -4.23 0.85 1.67
CA GLU A 2 -4.44 -0.33 2.49
C GLU A 2 -5.92 -0.64 2.64
N SER A 3 -6.26 -1.93 2.56
CA SER A 3 -7.64 -2.37 2.76
C SER A 3 -8.09 -2.10 4.19
N VAL A 4 -9.36 -1.71 4.35
CA VAL A 4 -9.94 -1.39 5.64
C VAL A 4 -10.88 -2.52 6.07
N TYR A 5 -10.71 -2.97 7.32
CA TYR A 5 -11.59 -3.97 7.92
C TYR A 5 -12.40 -3.32 9.02
N PHE A 6 -13.72 -3.51 8.97
CA PHE A 6 -14.64 -2.77 9.82
C PHE A 6 -15.11 -3.54 11.07
N GLY A 7 -14.50 -4.64 11.40
CA GLY A 7 -15.01 -5.48 12.47
C GLY A 7 -14.67 -5.03 13.89
N VAL A 8 -13.70 -4.16 14.07
CA VAL A 8 -13.12 -3.90 15.39
C VAL A 8 -13.65 -2.63 16.03
N ASN A 9 -13.77 -1.54 15.27
CA ASN A 9 -14.17 -0.26 15.84
C ASN A 9 -15.02 0.52 14.87
N VAL A 10 -16.34 0.46 15.11
CA VAL A 10 -17.32 1.10 14.24
C VAL A 10 -17.17 2.62 14.25
N ARG A 11 -16.77 3.21 15.40
CA ARG A 11 -16.63 4.65 15.49
C ARG A 11 -15.59 5.22 14.55
N SER A 12 -14.46 4.55 14.44
CA SER A 12 -13.42 5.02 13.55
C SER A 12 -13.58 4.48 12.14
N ALA A 13 -14.37 3.43 11.94
CA ALA A 13 -14.57 2.83 10.63
C ALA A 13 -15.26 3.77 9.66
N ILE A 14 -16.30 4.47 10.11
CA ILE A 14 -17.06 5.36 9.23
C ILE A 14 -16.24 6.57 8.77
N PRO A 15 -15.60 7.33 9.68
CA PRO A 15 -14.72 8.43 9.24
C PRO A 15 -13.59 7.95 8.34
N THR A 16 -13.02 6.78 8.64
CA THR A 16 -11.95 6.22 7.83
C THR A 16 -12.46 5.89 6.43
N ALA A 17 -13.65 5.31 6.33
CA ALA A 17 -14.24 5.00 5.04
C ALA A 17 -14.52 6.26 4.23
N HIS A 18 -14.98 7.32 4.87
CA HIS A 18 -15.21 8.61 4.21
C HIS A 18 -13.90 9.17 3.66
N ALA A 19 -12.86 9.19 4.47
CA ALA A 19 -11.56 9.72 4.06
C ALA A 19 -10.98 8.89 2.92
N ARG A 20 -11.10 7.57 3.03
CA ARG A 20 -10.62 6.65 2.01
C ARG A 20 -11.35 6.88 0.68
N GLY A 21 -12.67 7.01 0.74
CA GLY A 21 -13.47 7.27 -0.46
C GLY A 21 -13.10 8.58 -1.12
N ALA A 22 -12.95 9.63 -0.32
CA ALA A 22 -12.56 10.94 -0.84
C ALA A 22 -11.18 10.89 -1.51
N ALA A 23 -10.22 10.20 -0.88
CA ALA A 23 -8.89 10.05 -1.45
C ALA A 23 -8.92 9.29 -2.76
N LEU A 24 -9.71 8.22 -2.84
CA LEU A 24 -9.82 7.42 -4.05
C LEU A 24 -10.44 8.22 -5.20
N VAL A 25 -11.45 9.04 -4.91
CA VAL A 25 -12.05 9.91 -5.92
C VAL A 25 -11.02 10.91 -6.43
N ALA A 26 -10.29 11.54 -5.52
CA ALA A 26 -9.29 12.54 -5.91
C ALA A 26 -8.20 11.93 -6.80
N VAL A 27 -7.70 10.76 -6.43
CA VAL A 27 -6.68 10.07 -7.21
C VAL A 27 -7.23 9.67 -8.58
N SER A 28 -8.47 9.18 -8.59
CA SER A 28 -9.12 8.77 -9.84
C SER A 28 -9.29 9.94 -10.79
N LEU A 29 -9.66 11.10 -10.26
CA LEU A 29 -9.81 12.31 -11.08
C LEU A 29 -8.48 12.76 -11.67
N CYS A 30 -7.39 12.43 -11.03
CA CYS A 30 -6.05 12.75 -11.55
C CYS A 30 -5.56 11.71 -12.56
N GLY A 31 -6.33 10.68 -12.83
CA GLY A 31 -5.93 9.64 -13.77
C GLY A 31 -4.83 8.74 -13.26
N VAL A 32 -4.62 8.69 -11.95
CA VAL A 32 -3.57 7.87 -11.34
C VAL A 32 -4.13 6.49 -11.00
N GLU A 33 -3.35 5.48 -11.32
CA GLU A 33 -3.71 4.10 -11.00
C GLU A 33 -3.68 3.86 -9.50
N VAL A 34 -4.64 3.08 -8.99
CA VAL A 34 -4.74 2.78 -7.58
C VAL A 34 -4.57 1.27 -7.36
N GLY A 35 -3.71 0.91 -6.43
CA GLY A 35 -3.59 -0.47 -5.96
C GLY A 35 -4.14 -0.57 -4.55
N GLU A 36 -4.75 -1.70 -4.23
CA GLU A 36 -5.28 -1.95 -2.90
C GLU A 36 -4.61 -3.21 -2.33
N TYR A 37 -4.12 -3.11 -1.10
CA TYR A 37 -3.34 -4.18 -0.49
C TYR A 37 -3.80 -4.45 0.93
N THR A 38 -3.87 -5.73 1.30
CA THR A 38 -4.21 -6.12 2.66
C THR A 38 -3.00 -5.93 3.58
N PRO A 39 -3.22 -5.80 4.89
CA PRO A 39 -2.11 -5.73 5.83
C PRO A 39 -1.15 -6.91 5.71
N MET A 40 -1.67 -8.10 5.45
CA MET A 40 -0.83 -9.28 5.28
C MET A 40 0.06 -9.16 4.03
N GLN A 41 -0.50 -8.69 2.94
CA GLN A 41 0.28 -8.47 1.71
C GLN A 41 1.38 -7.45 1.93
N ILE A 42 1.08 -6.39 2.67
CA ILE A 42 2.06 -5.35 2.96
C ILE A 42 3.22 -5.93 3.77
N LYS A 43 2.91 -6.67 4.84
CA LYS A 43 3.94 -7.29 5.67
C LYS A 43 4.78 -8.28 4.87
N GLN A 44 4.13 -9.08 4.06
CA GLN A 44 4.82 -10.08 3.27
C GLN A 44 5.74 -9.43 2.23
N SER A 45 5.30 -8.35 1.62
CA SER A 45 6.09 -7.64 0.63
C SER A 45 7.29 -6.92 1.24
N VAL A 46 7.12 -6.35 2.42
CA VAL A 46 8.16 -5.54 3.06
C VAL A 46 9.14 -6.40 3.85
N VAL A 47 8.65 -7.37 4.60
CA VAL A 47 9.49 -8.19 5.50
C VAL A 47 9.73 -9.58 4.95
N GLY A 48 8.81 -10.09 4.15
CA GLY A 48 8.90 -11.45 3.62
C GLY A 48 7.98 -12.43 4.31
N THR A 49 7.23 -12.01 5.32
CA THR A 49 6.26 -12.85 6.00
C THR A 49 5.08 -12.03 6.48
N GLY A 50 3.88 -12.58 6.33
CA GLY A 50 2.67 -11.95 6.82
C GLY A 50 2.56 -11.93 8.34
N ALA A 51 3.41 -12.68 9.02
CA ALA A 51 3.43 -12.76 10.48
C ALA A 51 4.34 -11.70 11.14
N ALA A 52 4.92 -10.80 10.34
CA ALA A 52 5.82 -9.78 10.87
C ALA A 52 5.08 -8.87 11.84
N ASP A 53 5.78 -8.45 12.90
CA ASP A 53 5.23 -7.46 13.81
C ASP A 53 5.57 -6.04 13.33
N LYS A 54 5.00 -5.05 14.02
CA LYS A 54 5.15 -3.67 13.62
C LYS A 54 6.59 -3.19 13.68
N GLY A 55 7.34 -3.67 14.66
CA GLY A 55 8.75 -3.32 14.78
C GLY A 55 9.58 -3.81 13.61
N GLN A 56 9.29 -5.02 13.15
CA GLN A 56 9.98 -5.58 11.99
C GLN A 56 9.64 -4.79 10.72
N VAL A 57 8.39 -4.42 10.55
CA VAL A 57 7.99 -3.62 9.40
C VAL A 57 8.69 -2.27 9.41
N THR A 58 8.69 -1.60 10.55
CA THR A 58 9.35 -0.29 10.69
C THR A 58 10.84 -0.39 10.41
N TYR A 59 11.48 -1.43 10.93
CA TYR A 59 12.90 -1.66 10.69
C TYR A 59 13.20 -1.82 9.19
N MET A 60 12.40 -2.62 8.51
CA MET A 60 12.62 -2.84 7.07
C MET A 60 12.33 -1.60 6.25
N VAL A 61 11.29 -0.84 6.60
CA VAL A 61 11.00 0.42 5.92
C VAL A 61 12.20 1.37 6.04
N ARG A 62 12.73 1.49 7.25
CA ARG A 62 13.90 2.33 7.49
C ARG A 62 15.08 1.92 6.63
N ASN A 63 15.34 0.63 6.56
CA ASN A 63 16.47 0.12 5.79
C ASN A 63 16.26 0.24 4.29
N LEU A 64 15.08 -0.10 3.80
CA LEU A 64 14.80 -0.05 2.36
C LEU A 64 14.85 1.37 1.82
N LEU A 65 14.46 2.35 2.62
CA LEU A 65 14.44 3.74 2.21
C LEU A 65 15.67 4.52 2.67
N HIS A 66 16.60 3.85 3.34
CA HIS A 66 17.84 4.46 3.83
C HIS A 66 17.58 5.66 4.75
N LEU A 67 16.60 5.51 5.64
CA LEU A 67 16.30 6.56 6.60
C LEU A 67 17.30 6.49 7.75
N ASP A 68 17.65 7.65 8.32
CA ASP A 68 18.58 7.72 9.44
C ASP A 68 17.92 7.51 10.79
N HIS A 69 16.59 7.45 10.81
CA HIS A 69 15.82 7.18 12.03
C HIS A 69 14.48 6.55 11.62
N ASP A 70 13.79 5.96 12.58
CA ASP A 70 12.50 5.35 12.32
C ASP A 70 11.48 6.40 11.91
N PRO A 71 10.65 6.11 10.90
CA PRO A 71 9.59 7.05 10.53
C PRO A 71 8.60 7.22 11.67
N LYS A 72 8.20 8.44 11.92
CA LYS A 72 7.27 8.81 12.99
C LYS A 72 6.28 9.85 12.48
N PRO A 73 5.05 9.81 12.97
CA PRO A 73 4.47 8.79 13.87
C PRO A 73 4.28 7.44 13.19
N ASP A 74 3.74 6.47 13.91
CA ASP A 74 3.56 5.11 13.39
C ASP A 74 2.83 5.08 12.05
N HIS A 75 1.89 5.97 11.84
CA HIS A 75 1.14 6.05 10.59
C HIS A 75 2.03 6.34 9.38
N ALA A 76 3.13 7.06 9.59
CA ALA A 76 4.07 7.32 8.52
C ALA A 76 4.75 6.03 8.07
N ALA A 77 5.12 5.18 9.02
CA ALA A 77 5.70 3.88 8.70
C ALA A 77 4.70 3.00 7.94
N ASP A 78 3.45 3.02 8.36
CA ASP A 78 2.39 2.25 7.70
C ASP A 78 2.20 2.71 6.26
N ALA A 79 2.16 4.00 6.04
CA ALA A 79 1.99 4.56 4.70
C ALA A 79 3.18 4.24 3.79
N LEU A 80 4.39 4.35 4.33
CA LEU A 80 5.59 4.02 3.58
C LEU A 80 5.65 2.54 3.24
N ALA A 81 5.26 1.67 4.17
CA ALA A 81 5.21 0.24 3.93
C ALA A 81 4.23 -0.09 2.80
N CYS A 82 3.08 0.56 2.80
CA CYS A 82 2.08 0.37 1.76
C CYS A 82 2.63 0.81 0.40
N ALA A 83 3.34 1.93 0.36
CA ALA A 83 3.95 2.43 -0.87
C ALA A 83 5.02 1.47 -1.40
N ILE A 84 5.83 0.90 -0.51
CA ILE A 84 6.84 -0.09 -0.90
C ILE A 84 6.15 -1.32 -1.48
N CYS A 85 5.09 -1.79 -0.82
CA CYS A 85 4.31 -2.92 -1.29
C CYS A 85 3.78 -2.66 -2.69
N HIS A 86 3.24 -1.48 -2.91
CA HIS A 86 2.72 -1.09 -4.22
C HIS A 86 3.83 -1.12 -5.28
N ALA A 87 4.99 -0.59 -4.95
CA ALA A 87 6.11 -0.58 -5.88
C ALA A 87 6.54 -2.00 -6.27
N HIS A 88 6.49 -2.93 -5.32
CA HIS A 88 6.87 -4.31 -5.56
C HIS A 88 5.80 -5.09 -6.36
N LEU A 89 4.54 -4.97 -5.93
CA LEU A 89 3.48 -5.83 -6.48
C LEU A 89 2.83 -5.28 -7.73
N ARG A 90 2.84 -3.98 -7.91
CA ARG A 90 2.24 -3.34 -9.08
C ARG A 90 2.76 -3.95 -10.38
N HIS A 91 4.07 -4.04 -10.49
CA HIS A 91 4.71 -4.60 -11.68
C HIS A 91 4.42 -6.09 -11.82
N THR A 92 4.52 -6.81 -10.70
CA THR A 92 4.29 -8.26 -10.68
C THR A 92 2.87 -8.60 -11.10
N ASP A 93 1.89 -7.86 -10.57
CA ASP A 93 0.50 -8.10 -10.92
C ASP A 93 0.25 -7.87 -12.40
N ALA A 94 0.80 -6.80 -12.94
CA ALA A 94 0.63 -6.47 -14.34
C ALA A 94 1.20 -7.58 -15.23
N VAL A 95 2.37 -8.08 -14.89
CA VAL A 95 3.01 -9.15 -15.63
C VAL A 95 2.20 -10.44 -15.54
N THR A 96 1.74 -10.78 -14.33
CA THR A 96 0.98 -12.01 -14.09
C THR A 96 -0.30 -12.02 -14.89
N ARG A 97 -0.97 -10.89 -15.01
CA ARG A 97 -2.21 -10.79 -15.77
C ARG A 97 -1.97 -10.62 -17.27
N GLY A 98 -0.74 -10.42 -17.69
CA GLY A 98 -0.43 -10.15 -19.07
C GLY A 98 -0.76 -8.74 -19.52
N GLU A 99 -1.25 -7.92 -18.61
CA GLU A 99 -1.66 -6.55 -18.94
C GLU A 99 -0.48 -5.67 -19.29
N PHE A 100 0.64 -5.94 -18.68
CA PHE A 100 1.82 -5.15 -18.90
C PHE A 100 2.23 -5.13 -20.36
N VAL A 101 2.18 -6.29 -21.00
CA VAL A 101 2.53 -6.40 -22.42
C VAL A 101 1.48 -5.73 -23.29
N GLN A 102 0.20 -5.98 -22.99
CA GLN A 102 -0.88 -5.42 -23.79
C GLN A 102 -0.92 -3.91 -23.71
N LYS A 103 -0.64 -3.38 -22.54
CA LYS A 103 -0.76 -1.97 -22.29
C LYS A 103 0.27 -1.13 -23.00
N ARG A 104 1.26 -1.76 -23.51
CA ARG A 104 2.27 -1.03 -24.29
C ARG A 104 1.64 -0.26 -25.43
N GLY A 105 0.68 -0.88 -26.07
CA GLY A 105 0.06 -0.28 -27.24
C GLY A 105 -0.96 0.80 -26.93
N ASN A 106 -1.60 0.74 -25.77
CA ASN A 106 -2.67 1.69 -25.46
C ASN A 106 -2.27 2.71 -24.41
N GLY A 107 -1.01 2.85 -24.18
CA GLY A 107 -0.54 3.93 -23.33
C GLY A 107 -0.77 3.74 -21.85
N TYR A 108 -1.02 2.57 -21.42
CA TYR A 108 -1.14 2.32 -20.00
C TYR A 108 0.18 2.63 -19.32
N SER A 109 0.12 3.37 -18.33
CA SER A 109 1.34 3.77 -17.64
C SER A 109 1.41 3.14 -16.28
#